data_381c06ab3876e44341c6c14ae599ddd8
#
_entry.id   381c06ab3876e44341c6c14ae599ddd8
#
_cell.length_a   1.000
_cell.length_b   1.000
_cell.length_c   1.000
_cell.angle_alpha   90.00
_cell.angle_beta   90.00
_cell.angle_gamma   90.00
#
_symmetry.space_group_name_H-M   'P 1'
#
loop_
_entity.id
_entity.type
_entity.pdbx_description
1 polymer ?
#
loop_
_entity_poly.entity_id
_entity_poly.type
_entity_poly.pdbx_seq_one_letter_code
_entity_poly.pdbx_strand_id
1 'polypeptide(L)'
;MTEWDHLKPFVAGREPTGYFTSIYNLVPACGKCNQSKGNKAWEPWIRIKHSSLPDLEQRIARLREYEKWGNMLPLTIKKHVGEAEWQRYMKLCENIIKLMREAETEARELKTRLQKAIDAHAA
;
A
#
# COMPACT_ATOMS: atom_id res chain seq x y z
N MET A 1 0.46 -15.59 -11.56
CA MET A 1 -0.83 -14.90 -11.36
C MET A 1 -0.57 -13.39 -11.35
N THR A 2 -1.39 -12.63 -12.06
CA THR A 2 -1.31 -11.15 -12.09
C THR A 2 -2.24 -10.60 -11.02
N GLU A 3 -1.74 -9.67 -10.25
CA GLU A 3 -2.47 -8.96 -9.18
C GLU A 3 -2.54 -7.47 -9.53
N TRP A 4 -3.43 -6.73 -8.87
CA TRP A 4 -3.49 -5.29 -8.95
C TRP A 4 -2.73 -4.68 -7.77
N ASP A 5 -1.77 -3.82 -8.07
CA ASP A 5 -0.97 -3.10 -7.08
C ASP A 5 -1.28 -1.61 -7.13
N HIS A 6 -1.30 -0.96 -5.97
CA HIS A 6 -1.41 0.50 -5.90
C HIS A 6 -0.06 1.14 -6.26
N LEU A 7 -0.03 1.96 -7.30
CA LEU A 7 1.17 2.71 -7.67
C LEU A 7 1.55 3.68 -6.54
N LYS A 8 0.56 4.43 -6.03
CA LYS A 8 0.67 5.23 -4.81
C LYS A 8 0.00 4.47 -3.66
N PRO A 9 0.71 4.10 -2.61
CA PRO A 9 0.16 3.28 -1.54
C PRO A 9 -0.96 4.02 -0.78
N PHE A 10 -1.95 3.27 -0.30
CA PHE A 10 -3.01 3.78 0.57
C PHE A 10 -2.46 4.22 1.94
N VAL A 11 -1.46 3.51 2.44
CA VAL A 11 -0.79 3.76 3.72
C VAL A 11 0.70 3.90 3.50
N ALA A 12 1.31 4.91 4.08
CA ALA A 12 2.76 5.08 4.13
C ALA A 12 3.17 5.54 5.53
N GLY A 13 4.25 4.97 6.06
CA GLY A 13 4.71 5.31 7.41
C GLY A 13 3.68 5.12 8.51
N ARG A 14 2.74 4.16 8.35
CA ARG A 14 1.60 3.88 9.23
C ARG A 14 0.50 4.95 9.25
N GLU A 15 0.52 5.88 8.32
CA GLU A 15 -0.49 6.93 8.16
C GLU A 15 -1.20 6.80 6.80
N PRO A 16 -2.47 7.22 6.70
CA PRO A 16 -3.17 7.24 5.42
C PRO A 16 -2.55 8.31 4.52
N THR A 17 -2.37 7.97 3.24
CA THR A 17 -1.78 8.87 2.25
C THR A 17 -2.79 9.79 1.58
N GLY A 18 -4.07 9.43 1.63
CA GLY A 18 -5.14 10.09 0.88
C GLY A 18 -5.29 9.63 -0.57
N TYR A 19 -4.48 8.69 -1.06
CA TYR A 19 -4.71 8.07 -2.36
C TYR A 19 -5.81 7.03 -2.30
N PHE A 20 -6.56 6.90 -3.40
CA PHE A 20 -7.68 5.97 -3.52
C PHE A 20 -7.31 4.70 -4.27
N THR A 21 -8.10 3.65 -4.03
CA THR A 21 -8.20 2.52 -4.93
C THR A 21 -9.06 2.93 -6.12
N SER A 22 -8.43 3.21 -7.24
CA SER A 22 -9.09 3.59 -8.50
C SER A 22 -8.27 3.13 -9.69
N ILE A 23 -8.89 3.10 -10.86
CA ILE A 23 -8.20 2.75 -12.12
C ILE A 23 -6.97 3.64 -12.35
N TYR A 24 -6.96 4.86 -11.86
CA TYR A 24 -5.85 5.81 -11.97
C TYR A 24 -4.67 5.53 -11.03
N ASN A 25 -4.82 4.59 -10.12
CA ASN A 25 -3.80 4.22 -9.14
C ASN A 25 -3.50 2.73 -9.09
N LEU A 26 -4.03 1.94 -10.02
CA LEU A 26 -3.83 0.50 -10.08
C LEU A 26 -2.98 0.10 -11.27
N VAL A 27 -1.96 -0.69 -11.03
CA VAL A 27 -1.10 -1.27 -12.07
C VAL A 27 -1.04 -2.79 -11.93
N PRO A 28 -0.95 -3.54 -13.04
CA PRO A 28 -0.77 -4.98 -12.97
C PRO A 28 0.64 -5.30 -12.48
N ALA A 29 0.75 -6.23 -11.54
CA ALA A 29 2.00 -6.72 -11.00
C ALA A 29 1.94 -8.23 -10.76
N CYS A 30 3.07 -8.92 -10.75
CA CYS A 30 3.10 -10.28 -10.24
C CYS A 30 3.06 -10.26 -8.70
N GLY A 31 2.53 -11.32 -8.07
CA GLY A 31 2.39 -11.39 -6.62
C GLY A 31 3.70 -11.15 -5.85
N LYS A 32 4.82 -11.67 -6.36
CA LYS A 32 6.14 -11.44 -5.75
C LYS A 32 6.57 -9.97 -5.80
N CYS A 33 6.30 -9.28 -6.90
CA CYS A 33 6.60 -7.86 -7.05
C CYS A 33 5.69 -7.02 -6.16
N ASN A 34 4.39 -7.32 -6.14
CA ASN A 34 3.42 -6.66 -5.29
C ASN A 34 3.80 -6.76 -3.80
N GLN A 35 4.10 -7.96 -3.31
CA GLN A 35 4.56 -8.19 -1.94
C GLN A 35 5.88 -7.48 -1.64
N SER A 36 6.85 -7.53 -2.55
CA SER A 36 8.16 -6.89 -2.37
C SER A 36 8.08 -5.37 -2.36
N LYS A 37 7.21 -4.79 -3.18
CA LYS A 37 6.97 -3.34 -3.19
C LYS A 37 6.21 -2.92 -1.92
N GLY A 38 5.10 -3.57 -1.61
CA GLY A 38 4.27 -3.19 -0.48
C GLY A 38 3.96 -1.69 -0.50
N ASN A 39 4.21 -1.00 0.61
CA ASN A 39 3.95 0.44 0.77
C ASN A 39 5.13 1.35 0.37
N LYS A 40 6.14 0.81 -0.29
CA LYS A 40 7.31 1.59 -0.74
C LYS A 40 6.94 2.48 -1.93
N ALA A 41 7.67 3.60 -2.08
CA ALA A 41 7.63 4.39 -3.29
C ALA A 41 8.08 3.52 -4.49
N TRP A 42 7.27 3.49 -5.56
CA TRP A 42 7.44 2.54 -6.66
C TRP A 42 8.75 2.74 -7.44
N GLU A 43 9.14 3.99 -7.70
CA GLU A 43 10.30 4.26 -8.55
C GLU A 43 11.63 3.89 -7.87
N PRO A 44 11.96 4.29 -6.64
CA PRO A 44 13.15 3.81 -5.95
C PRO A 44 13.17 2.29 -5.80
N TRP A 45 12.01 1.69 -5.52
CA TRP A 45 11.89 0.25 -5.38
C TRP A 45 12.20 -0.49 -6.69
N ILE A 46 11.60 -0.08 -7.82
CA ILE A 46 11.81 -0.77 -9.11
C ILE A 46 13.24 -0.65 -9.60
N ARG A 47 13.90 0.49 -9.36
CA ARG A 47 15.31 0.72 -9.70
C ARG A 47 16.24 -0.23 -8.96
N ILE A 48 15.97 -0.51 -7.71
CA ILE A 48 16.75 -1.45 -6.90
C ILE A 48 16.42 -2.90 -7.28
N LYS A 49 15.12 -3.23 -7.30
CA LYS A 49 14.65 -4.61 -7.50
C LYS A 49 14.92 -5.15 -8.90
N HIS A 50 14.87 -4.29 -9.90
CA HIS A 50 14.94 -4.66 -11.31
C HIS A 50 16.07 -3.93 -12.05
N SER A 51 17.14 -3.60 -11.34
CA SER A 51 18.31 -2.87 -11.90
C SER A 51 18.95 -3.52 -13.13
N SER A 52 18.80 -4.83 -13.30
CA SER A 52 19.35 -5.57 -14.43
C SER A 52 18.46 -5.63 -15.68
N LEU A 53 17.24 -5.07 -15.62
CA LEU A 53 16.35 -5.08 -16.79
C LEU A 53 16.85 -4.11 -17.86
N PRO A 54 17.06 -4.57 -19.10
CA PRO A 54 17.59 -3.71 -20.17
C PRO A 54 16.62 -2.59 -20.59
N ASP A 55 15.31 -2.78 -20.39
CA ASP A 55 14.25 -1.84 -20.72
C ASP A 55 13.68 -1.08 -19.49
N LEU A 56 14.44 -1.08 -18.38
CA LEU A 56 13.98 -0.48 -17.12
C LEU A 56 13.55 0.98 -17.27
N GLU A 57 14.36 1.80 -17.95
CA GLU A 57 14.05 3.23 -18.12
C GLU A 57 12.78 3.46 -18.96
N GLN A 58 12.54 2.62 -19.95
CA GLN A 58 11.29 2.67 -20.75
C GLN A 58 10.07 2.33 -19.89
N ARG A 59 10.20 1.33 -19.01
CA ARG A 59 9.13 0.96 -18.06
C ARG A 59 8.85 2.08 -17.08
N ILE A 60 9.89 2.69 -16.54
CA ILE A 60 9.77 3.84 -15.63
C ILE A 60 9.09 5.02 -16.34
N ALA A 61 9.48 5.32 -17.57
CA ALA A 61 8.86 6.38 -18.36
C ALA A 61 7.35 6.14 -18.54
N ARG A 62 6.92 4.91 -18.90
CA ARG A 62 5.50 4.55 -19.02
C ARG A 62 4.73 4.69 -17.68
N LEU A 63 5.33 4.28 -16.57
CA LEU A 63 4.69 4.44 -15.26
C LEU A 63 4.55 5.91 -14.87
N ARG A 64 5.52 6.75 -15.21
CA ARG A 64 5.43 8.20 -14.99
C ARG A 64 4.35 8.85 -15.85
N GLU A 65 4.20 8.42 -17.11
CA GLU A 65 3.10 8.87 -17.96
C GLU A 65 1.74 8.49 -17.41
N TYR A 66 1.60 7.24 -16.95
CA TYR A 66 0.39 6.76 -16.29
C TYR A 66 0.08 7.56 -15.02
N GLU A 67 1.09 7.84 -14.20
CA GLU A 67 0.93 8.66 -12.99
C GLU A 67 0.45 10.08 -13.32
N LYS A 68 1.00 10.69 -14.38
CA LYS A 68 0.54 12.01 -14.88
C LYS A 68 -0.89 11.97 -15.40
N TRP A 69 -1.23 10.95 -16.16
CA TRP A 69 -2.58 10.78 -16.70
C TRP A 69 -3.60 10.59 -15.56
N GLY A 70 -3.25 9.84 -14.53
CA GLY A 70 -4.09 9.63 -13.36
C GLY A 70 -4.29 10.90 -12.52
N ASN A 71 -3.26 11.70 -12.39
CA ASN A 71 -3.17 12.99 -11.67
C ASN A 71 -4.07 13.13 -10.41
N MET A 72 -4.25 12.04 -9.70
CA MET A 72 -5.10 11.94 -8.51
C MET A 72 -4.29 12.27 -7.25
N LEU A 73 -3.87 13.54 -7.15
CA LEU A 73 -3.21 14.02 -5.94
C LEU A 73 -4.23 14.23 -4.83
N PRO A 74 -3.93 13.86 -3.57
CA PRO A 74 -4.82 14.09 -2.43
C PRO A 74 -5.31 15.54 -2.32
N LEU A 75 -4.44 16.51 -2.59
CA LEU A 75 -4.80 17.94 -2.59
C LEU A 75 -5.83 18.29 -3.68
N THR A 76 -5.77 17.65 -4.84
CA THR A 76 -6.74 17.85 -5.92
C THR A 76 -8.10 17.30 -5.51
N ILE A 77 -8.15 16.11 -4.91
CA ILE A 77 -9.38 15.50 -4.40
C ILE A 77 -10.03 16.40 -3.36
N LYS A 78 -9.28 16.86 -2.36
CA LYS A 78 -9.73 17.78 -1.32
C LYS A 78 -10.35 19.05 -1.91
N LYS A 79 -9.73 19.63 -2.94
CA LYS A 79 -10.21 20.83 -3.62
C LYS A 79 -11.56 20.61 -4.31
N HIS A 80 -11.81 19.41 -4.85
CA HIS A 80 -13.04 19.10 -5.57
C HIS A 80 -14.20 18.66 -4.68
N VAL A 81 -13.92 17.93 -3.60
CA VAL A 81 -14.98 17.39 -2.71
C VAL A 81 -15.26 18.28 -1.50
N GLY A 82 -14.37 19.22 -1.20
CA GLY A 82 -14.49 20.09 -0.03
C GLY A 82 -13.75 19.56 1.21
N GLU A 83 -13.47 20.45 2.13
CA GLU A 83 -12.68 20.19 3.34
C GLU A 83 -13.39 19.18 4.28
N ALA A 84 -14.68 19.36 4.52
CA ALA A 84 -15.42 18.55 5.48
C ALA A 84 -15.51 17.07 5.05
N GLU A 85 -15.83 16.82 3.78
CA GLU A 85 -15.88 15.48 3.20
C GLU A 85 -14.50 14.82 3.19
N TRP A 86 -13.47 15.59 2.85
CA TRP A 86 -12.10 15.11 2.87
C TRP A 86 -11.66 14.70 4.28
N GLN A 87 -11.90 15.54 5.29
CA GLN A 87 -11.56 15.23 6.68
C GLN A 87 -12.33 14.02 7.22
N ARG A 88 -13.61 13.86 6.87
CA ARG A 88 -14.39 12.68 7.23
C ARG A 88 -13.79 11.41 6.62
N TYR A 89 -13.40 11.45 5.35
CA TYR A 89 -12.74 10.31 4.70
C TYR A 89 -11.40 9.97 5.36
N MET A 90 -10.54 10.96 5.58
CA MET A 90 -9.26 10.75 6.24
C MET A 90 -9.42 10.17 7.64
N LYS A 91 -10.41 10.62 8.39
CA LYS A 91 -10.72 10.08 9.72
C LYS A 91 -11.16 8.61 9.68
N LEU A 92 -11.92 8.22 8.68
CA LEU A 92 -12.27 6.81 8.47
C LEU A 92 -11.03 5.97 8.17
N CYS A 93 -10.12 6.46 7.33
CA CYS A 93 -8.86 5.78 7.04
C CYS A 93 -8.00 5.60 8.30
N GLU A 94 -7.86 6.64 9.12
CA GLU A 94 -7.15 6.58 10.40
C GLU A 94 -7.76 5.51 11.34
N ASN A 95 -9.10 5.45 11.44
CA ASN A 95 -9.80 4.48 12.25
C ASN A 95 -9.56 3.04 11.77
N ILE A 96 -9.58 2.80 10.45
CA ILE A 96 -9.27 1.50 9.85
C ILE A 96 -7.84 1.08 10.23
N ILE A 97 -6.86 1.96 10.07
CA ILE A 97 -5.46 1.68 10.40
C ILE A 97 -5.31 1.37 11.89
N LYS A 98 -5.98 2.11 12.75
CA LYS A 98 -6.00 1.85 14.19
C LYS A 98 -6.51 0.45 14.51
N LEU A 99 -7.66 0.06 13.94
CA LEU A 99 -8.23 -1.27 14.12
C LEU A 99 -7.33 -2.38 13.61
N MET A 100 -6.66 -2.17 12.47
CA MET A 100 -5.66 -3.13 11.96
C MET A 100 -4.50 -3.33 12.92
N ARG A 101 -3.99 -2.27 13.54
CA ARG A 101 -2.93 -2.35 14.56
C ARG A 101 -3.38 -3.10 15.82
N GLU A 102 -4.61 -2.86 16.27
CA GLU A 102 -5.21 -3.58 17.38
C GLU A 102 -5.32 -5.07 17.07
N ALA A 103 -5.82 -5.42 15.87
CA ALA A 103 -5.91 -6.81 15.42
C ALA A 103 -4.53 -7.50 15.31
N GLU A 104 -3.50 -6.80 14.84
CA GLU A 104 -2.12 -7.32 14.81
C GLU A 104 -1.58 -7.59 16.22
N THR A 105 -1.90 -6.75 17.18
CA THR A 105 -1.50 -6.93 18.59
C THR A 105 -2.17 -8.17 19.17
N GLU A 106 -3.49 -8.30 19.01
CA GLU A 106 -4.24 -9.49 19.44
C GLU A 106 -3.71 -10.77 18.78
N ALA A 107 -3.43 -10.73 17.48
CA ALA A 107 -2.89 -11.88 16.76
C ALA A 107 -1.53 -12.33 17.31
N ARG A 108 -0.66 -11.40 17.71
CA ARG A 108 0.63 -11.73 18.35
C ARG A 108 0.44 -12.39 19.70
N GLU A 109 -0.48 -11.90 20.52
CA GLU A 109 -0.81 -12.48 21.80
C GLU A 109 -1.38 -13.90 21.67
N LEU A 110 -2.30 -14.11 20.73
CA LEU A 110 -2.87 -15.43 20.44
C LEU A 110 -1.80 -16.41 19.96
N LYS A 111 -0.88 -16.00 19.09
CA LYS A 111 0.25 -16.82 18.65
C LYS A 111 1.14 -17.23 19.81
N THR A 112 1.42 -16.31 20.74
CA THR A 112 2.23 -16.58 21.92
C THR A 112 1.55 -17.61 22.84
N ARG A 113 0.25 -17.49 23.05
CA ARG A 113 -0.54 -18.45 23.86
C ARG A 113 -0.58 -19.82 23.19
N LEU A 114 -0.79 -19.86 21.86
CA LEU A 114 -0.77 -21.10 21.10
C LEU A 114 0.58 -21.81 21.19
N GLN A 115 1.67 -21.09 21.02
CA GLN A 115 3.02 -21.67 21.12
C GLN A 115 3.28 -22.26 22.50
N LYS A 116 2.92 -21.55 23.58
CA LYS A 116 3.03 -22.08 24.95
C LYS A 116 2.21 -23.36 25.15
N ALA A 117 1.01 -23.43 24.60
CA ALA A 117 0.18 -24.63 24.68
C ALA A 117 0.80 -25.81 23.93
N ILE A 118 1.35 -25.58 22.74
CA ILE A 118 2.05 -26.59 21.93
C ILE A 118 3.26 -27.11 22.71
N ASP A 119 4.09 -26.22 23.25
CA ASP A 119 5.29 -26.58 23.99
C ASP A 119 4.95 -27.39 25.27
N ALA A 120 3.85 -27.05 25.95
CA ALA A 120 3.38 -27.79 27.13
C ALA A 120 2.90 -29.20 26.79
N HIS A 121 2.33 -29.43 25.59
CA HIS A 121 1.91 -30.76 25.14
C HIS A 121 3.06 -31.61 24.58
N ALA A 122 4.15 -30.99 24.16
CA ALA A 122 5.34 -31.67 23.65
C ALA A 122 6.33 -32.09 24.74
N ALA A 123 6.15 -31.60 25.96
CA ALA A 123 7.00 -31.92 27.10
C ALA A 123 6.66 -33.27 27.74
#